data_132327cbacdfb81f8d68a4c7611e1dc8
#
_entry.id   132327cbacdfb81f8d68a4c7611e1dc8
#
_cell.length_a   1.000
_cell.length_b   1.000
_cell.length_c   1.000
_cell.angle_alpha   90.00
_cell.angle_beta   90.00
_cell.angle_gamma   90.00
#
_symmetry.space_group_name_H-M   'P 1'
#
loop_
_entity.id
_entity.type
_entity.pdbx_description
1 polymer ?
#
loop_
_entity_poly.entity_id
_entity_poly.type
_entity_poly.pdbx_seq_one_letter_code
_entity_poly.pdbx_strand_id
1 'polypeptide(L)'
;MDSIWCSQEYSSNTVLFQGIRSPDVRLGLRLEAAPHGSSTNSRKRLDPPCCPHHEVPDYECETPEGVHTAFHKILVELYKPSAGHVLSIANRLYGDQDIAFLQKFLYCALKLYWTKVDRVKIHNAPEEVRQLINLWAEVHTQGKIKDLLPKGSIDCLTQLLQVNALYFKGQWEVKFNKEFTQEGPFFLNEKDCTAVQLMYRKGQYRTGKIEGCDVQVLEIPYRNHDLSLFILLPRNCKPESLRELEDELDDLLLDWSCILKLKEVEVLIPKFSIEKCLDANAYLDMSALTDPQKANFSRATTTTGVALSQLVHHTVIEIDEEGGEEPEAPTCHHDTYPCQEPKPFVANHPFVYYVLHKATQSLVALGKFIKPEERVDVH
;
A
#
# COMPACT_ATOMS: atom_id res chain seq x y z
N MET A 1 1.81 -21.65 -6.63
CA MET A 1 1.71 -20.39 -5.89
C MET A 1 1.18 -19.38 -6.88
N ASP A 2 -0.09 -19.18 -6.80
CA ASP A 2 -0.79 -18.49 -7.84
C ASP A 2 -0.59 -16.99 -7.67
N SER A 3 -0.05 -16.41 -8.73
CA SER A 3 0.19 -14.99 -8.89
C SER A 3 -1.12 -14.22 -8.69
N ILE A 4 -1.10 -13.22 -7.81
CA ILE A 4 -2.22 -12.31 -7.53
C ILE A 4 -2.43 -11.33 -8.71
N TRP A 5 -2.07 -11.73 -9.90
CA TRP A 5 -2.28 -10.98 -11.13
C TRP A 5 -3.39 -11.66 -11.92
N CYS A 6 -4.61 -11.21 -11.71
CA CYS A 6 -5.69 -11.59 -12.62
C CYS A 6 -5.54 -10.74 -13.89
N SER A 7 -5.11 -11.38 -14.96
CA SER A 7 -5.05 -10.82 -16.31
C SER A 7 -6.47 -10.61 -16.84
N GLN A 8 -7.13 -9.54 -16.44
CA GLN A 8 -8.34 -9.06 -17.11
C GLN A 8 -8.23 -7.57 -17.38
N GLU A 9 -8.67 -7.21 -18.57
CA GLU A 9 -8.63 -5.89 -19.20
C GLU A 9 -9.00 -4.76 -18.25
N TYR A 10 -8.00 -4.05 -17.71
CA TYR A 10 -8.23 -2.84 -16.95
C TYR A 10 -7.80 -1.62 -17.74
N SER A 11 -8.78 -0.85 -18.18
CA SER A 11 -8.62 0.44 -18.86
C SER A 11 -8.38 1.62 -17.91
N SER A 12 -7.93 1.40 -16.67
CA SER A 12 -7.75 2.46 -15.68
C SER A 12 -6.52 2.25 -14.80
N ASN A 13 -5.94 3.35 -14.32
CA ASN A 13 -4.85 3.34 -13.33
C ASN A 13 -5.24 2.48 -12.13
N THR A 14 -4.35 1.54 -11.76
CA THR A 14 -4.58 0.63 -10.65
C THR A 14 -3.50 0.83 -9.60
N VAL A 15 -3.89 0.98 -8.36
CA VAL A 15 -2.99 1.00 -7.20
C VAL A 15 -3.31 -0.23 -6.37
N LEU A 16 -2.31 -1.10 -6.18
CA LEU A 16 -2.43 -2.30 -5.36
C LEU A 16 -1.54 -2.14 -4.13
N PHE A 17 -2.13 -2.34 -2.96
CA PHE A 17 -1.37 -2.56 -1.75
C PHE A 17 -1.05 -4.05 -1.66
N GLN A 18 0.15 -4.45 -2.07
CA GLN A 18 0.65 -5.77 -1.74
C GLN A 18 1.17 -5.74 -0.31
N GLY A 19 0.54 -6.53 0.55
CA GLY A 19 1.10 -6.83 1.86
C GLY A 19 2.52 -7.36 1.70
N ILE A 20 3.42 -6.63 2.23
CA ILE A 20 4.82 -6.86 2.56
C ILE A 20 5.42 -8.15 2.04
N ARG A 21 6.27 -8.06 1.02
CA ARG A 21 7.27 -9.06 0.70
C ARG A 21 8.57 -8.69 1.39
N SER A 22 8.85 -9.32 2.52
CA SER A 22 10.23 -9.52 2.98
C SER A 22 10.74 -10.83 2.38
N PRO A 23 12.02 -10.96 2.01
CA PRO A 23 12.59 -12.23 1.55
C PRO A 23 12.34 -13.37 2.53
N ASP A 24 12.14 -13.07 3.82
CA ASP A 24 11.90 -14.05 4.88
C ASP A 24 10.41 -14.27 5.21
N VAL A 25 9.47 -13.51 4.61
CA VAL A 25 8.04 -13.57 4.90
C VAL A 25 7.26 -13.78 3.60
N ARG A 26 7.15 -15.03 3.16
CA ARG A 26 6.15 -15.43 2.17
C ARG A 26 4.78 -15.42 2.85
N LEU A 27 4.07 -14.33 2.73
CA LEU A 27 2.70 -14.21 3.23
C LEU A 27 1.73 -14.97 2.32
N GLY A 28 1.62 -16.27 2.58
CA GLY A 28 0.38 -16.96 2.29
C GLY A 28 -0.61 -16.61 3.39
N LEU A 29 -1.78 -16.09 3.07
CA LEU A 29 -2.95 -16.12 3.95
C LEU A 29 -3.41 -17.59 4.11
N ARG A 30 -2.55 -18.41 4.75
CA ARG A 30 -2.93 -19.73 5.23
C ARG A 30 -3.24 -19.62 6.70
N LEU A 31 -4.52 -19.65 7.02
CA LEU A 31 -5.01 -20.04 8.34
C LEU A 31 -4.71 -21.53 8.53
N GLU A 32 -3.45 -21.87 8.80
CA GLU A 32 -3.08 -23.25 9.09
C GLU A 32 -3.57 -23.67 10.47
N ALA A 33 -4.24 -24.79 10.50
CA ALA A 33 -4.63 -25.46 11.74
C ALA A 33 -3.37 -25.99 12.45
N ALA A 34 -3.06 -25.46 13.61
CA ALA A 34 -1.99 -25.99 14.46
C ALA A 34 -2.48 -27.17 15.32
N PRO A 35 -1.62 -28.16 15.61
CA PRO A 35 -1.98 -29.37 16.34
C PRO A 35 -2.26 -29.13 17.82
N HIS A 36 -3.09 -29.99 18.40
CA HIS A 36 -3.47 -30.04 19.80
C HIS A 36 -2.23 -30.20 20.70
N GLY A 37 -2.01 -29.26 21.59
CA GLY A 37 -1.03 -29.35 22.68
C GLY A 37 -1.73 -29.37 24.04
N SER A 38 -1.39 -30.36 24.83
CA SER A 38 -1.94 -30.74 26.11
C SER A 38 -1.79 -29.68 27.23
N SER A 39 -2.80 -29.58 28.08
CA SER A 39 -2.82 -28.77 29.28
C SER A 39 -1.93 -29.37 30.37
N THR A 40 -1.09 -28.57 31.00
CA THR A 40 -0.49 -28.88 32.31
C THR A 40 -0.99 -27.86 33.34
N ASN A 41 -1.67 -28.39 34.36
CA ASN A 41 -2.10 -27.72 35.56
C ASN A 41 -0.92 -27.30 36.44
N SER A 42 -0.78 -26.04 36.79
CA SER A 42 0.01 -25.62 37.95
C SER A 42 -0.84 -24.82 38.93
N ARG A 43 -0.93 -25.34 40.16
CA ARG A 43 -1.61 -24.74 41.30
C ARG A 43 -0.89 -23.46 41.75
N LYS A 44 -1.60 -22.33 41.81
CA LYS A 44 -1.13 -21.09 42.47
C LYS A 44 -1.75 -20.92 43.85
N ARG A 45 -0.92 -20.45 44.80
CA ARG A 45 -1.26 -20.03 46.14
C ARG A 45 -2.18 -18.82 46.14
N LEU A 46 -3.09 -18.80 47.09
CA LEU A 46 -3.99 -17.69 47.37
C LEU A 46 -3.29 -16.70 48.33
N ASP A 47 -3.13 -15.46 47.93
CA ASP A 47 -2.90 -14.30 48.77
C ASP A 47 -4.11 -13.35 48.70
N PRO A 48 -4.43 -12.59 49.76
CA PRO A 48 -5.72 -11.91 49.92
C PRO A 48 -5.77 -10.60 49.05
N PRO A 49 -7.00 -10.07 48.78
CA PRO A 49 -7.23 -9.08 47.75
C PRO A 49 -6.96 -7.65 48.25
N CYS A 50 -6.04 -6.96 47.62
CA CYS A 50 -6.00 -5.51 47.61
C CYS A 50 -6.35 -5.04 46.21
N CYS A 51 -7.43 -4.24 46.09
CA CYS A 51 -7.91 -3.48 44.92
C CYS A 51 -7.86 -4.18 43.55
N PRO A 52 -8.95 -4.25 42.81
CA PRO A 52 -8.94 -4.85 41.48
C PRO A 52 -8.27 -3.91 40.51
N HIS A 53 -6.96 -4.00 40.37
CA HIS A 53 -6.33 -3.68 39.10
C HIS A 53 -6.89 -4.73 38.15
N HIS A 54 -7.73 -4.34 37.21
CA HIS A 54 -8.01 -5.14 36.03
C HIS A 54 -6.69 -5.31 35.27
N GLU A 55 -5.92 -6.32 35.67
CA GLU A 55 -4.81 -6.80 34.86
C GLU A 55 -5.42 -7.25 33.55
N VAL A 56 -5.17 -6.49 32.50
CA VAL A 56 -5.49 -6.92 31.13
C VAL A 56 -4.69 -8.20 30.92
N PRO A 57 -5.34 -9.35 30.67
CA PRO A 57 -4.60 -10.60 30.49
C PRO A 57 -3.64 -10.46 29.34
N ASP A 58 -2.34 -10.70 29.56
CA ASP A 58 -1.35 -10.73 28.50
C ASP A 58 -1.50 -12.05 27.72
N TYR A 59 -2.22 -11.97 26.61
CA TYR A 59 -2.42 -13.13 25.75
C TYR A 59 -1.17 -13.38 24.90
N GLU A 60 -0.75 -14.62 24.83
CA GLU A 60 0.21 -15.08 23.86
C GLU A 60 -0.47 -15.11 22.48
N CYS A 61 -0.12 -14.17 21.60
CA CYS A 61 -0.74 -14.00 20.28
C CYS A 61 -0.14 -14.92 19.23
N GLU A 62 1.16 -15.18 19.35
CA GLU A 62 1.93 -16.02 18.43
C GLU A 62 3.25 -16.44 19.10
N THR A 63 3.88 -17.49 18.58
CA THR A 63 5.25 -17.84 18.95
C THR A 63 6.22 -16.73 18.54
N PRO A 64 7.31 -16.52 19.29
CA PRO A 64 8.39 -15.63 18.85
C PRO A 64 8.85 -15.97 17.42
N GLU A 65 9.12 -14.94 16.61
CA GLU A 65 9.53 -15.07 15.19
C GLU A 65 8.43 -15.55 14.22
N GLY A 66 7.19 -15.62 14.66
CA GLY A 66 6.07 -15.92 13.76
C GLY A 66 5.76 -14.79 12.77
N VAL A 67 4.95 -15.13 11.76
CA VAL A 67 4.56 -14.24 10.65
C VAL A 67 3.91 -12.93 11.15
N HIS A 68 3.04 -13.00 12.15
CA HIS A 68 2.35 -11.82 12.70
C HIS A 68 3.32 -10.88 13.43
N THR A 69 4.30 -11.45 14.14
CA THR A 69 5.35 -10.69 14.82
C THR A 69 6.29 -10.01 13.81
N ALA A 70 6.65 -10.70 12.73
CA ALA A 70 7.44 -10.13 11.66
C ALA A 70 6.69 -8.96 10.98
N PHE A 71 5.41 -9.14 10.70
CA PHE A 71 4.56 -8.08 10.17
C PHE A 71 4.45 -6.87 11.11
N HIS A 72 4.28 -7.12 12.41
CA HIS A 72 4.25 -6.06 13.41
C HIS A 72 5.53 -5.20 13.37
N LYS A 73 6.71 -5.83 13.29
CA LYS A 73 7.98 -5.11 13.18
C LYS A 73 8.01 -4.16 11.97
N ILE A 74 7.46 -4.59 10.85
CA ILE A 74 7.38 -3.76 9.65
C ILE A 74 6.42 -2.59 9.86
N LEU A 75 5.25 -2.83 10.47
CA LEU A 75 4.32 -1.74 10.80
C LEU A 75 4.97 -0.72 11.74
N VAL A 76 5.73 -1.17 12.75
CA VAL A 76 6.46 -0.28 13.67
C VAL A 76 7.40 0.64 12.90
N GLU A 77 8.13 0.12 11.90
CA GLU A 77 9.02 0.93 11.08
C GLU A 77 8.25 1.91 10.19
N LEU A 78 7.19 1.45 9.51
CA LEU A 78 6.36 2.28 8.62
C LEU A 78 5.62 3.42 9.33
N TYR A 79 5.24 3.21 10.59
CA TYR A 79 4.53 4.23 11.37
C TYR A 79 5.46 5.19 12.14
N LYS A 80 6.78 5.06 11.99
CA LYS A 80 7.69 6.05 12.57
C LYS A 80 7.40 7.43 11.98
N PRO A 81 7.26 8.45 12.84
CA PRO A 81 7.08 9.81 12.36
C PRO A 81 8.24 10.22 11.44
N SER A 82 7.92 10.71 10.27
CA SER A 82 8.89 11.21 9.29
C SER A 82 8.52 12.62 8.86
N ALA A 83 9.53 13.48 8.74
CA ALA A 83 9.36 14.83 8.18
C ALA A 83 9.39 14.79 6.63
N GLY A 84 9.74 13.65 6.05
CA GLY A 84 9.91 13.50 4.60
C GLY A 84 8.69 12.98 3.86
N HIS A 85 7.67 12.53 4.57
CA HIS A 85 6.45 12.02 3.94
C HIS A 85 5.27 12.00 4.91
N VAL A 86 4.09 11.98 4.34
CA VAL A 86 2.84 11.64 5.02
C VAL A 86 2.44 10.27 4.54
N LEU A 87 2.42 9.30 5.44
CA LEU A 87 1.93 7.94 5.21
C LEU A 87 0.85 7.64 6.23
N SER A 88 -0.38 7.56 5.79
CA SER A 88 -1.52 7.17 6.62
C SER A 88 -2.00 5.80 6.16
N ILE A 89 -1.81 4.79 7.00
CA ILE A 89 -2.34 3.45 6.78
C ILE A 89 -3.37 3.21 7.87
N ALA A 90 -4.64 3.15 7.51
CA ALA A 90 -5.74 2.99 8.44
C ALA A 90 -6.46 1.67 8.16
N ASN A 91 -6.39 0.74 9.11
CA ASN A 91 -7.01 -0.57 9.05
C ASN A 91 -8.04 -0.70 10.15
N ARG A 92 -9.24 -1.17 9.83
CA ARG A 92 -10.27 -1.44 10.81
C ARG A 92 -11.18 -2.58 10.40
N LEU A 93 -11.56 -3.39 11.37
CA LEU A 93 -12.55 -4.44 11.22
C LEU A 93 -13.83 -4.01 11.93
N TYR A 94 -14.92 -4.00 11.21
CA TYR A 94 -16.26 -3.73 11.75
C TYR A 94 -17.09 -5.01 11.70
N GLY A 95 -17.66 -5.37 12.85
CA GLY A 95 -18.61 -6.47 12.93
C GLY A 95 -19.96 -6.02 13.43
N ASP A 96 -21.01 -6.70 13.02
CA ASP A 96 -22.31 -6.44 13.61
C ASP A 96 -22.28 -6.62 15.13
N GLN A 97 -23.13 -5.88 15.85
CA GLN A 97 -23.18 -5.88 17.32
C GLN A 97 -23.45 -7.26 17.92
N ASP A 98 -24.10 -8.16 17.15
CA ASP A 98 -24.46 -9.50 17.60
C ASP A 98 -23.29 -10.50 17.49
N ILE A 99 -22.16 -10.09 16.91
CA ILE A 99 -20.96 -10.91 16.82
C ILE A 99 -20.19 -10.85 18.14
N ALA A 100 -20.07 -12.00 18.80
CA ALA A 100 -19.35 -12.14 20.06
C ALA A 100 -17.86 -12.44 19.81
N PHE A 101 -17.06 -11.40 19.62
CA PHE A 101 -15.62 -11.54 19.42
C PHE A 101 -14.90 -12.05 20.67
N LEU A 102 -13.91 -12.92 20.47
CA LEU A 102 -13.03 -13.42 21.52
C LEU A 102 -12.07 -12.32 21.99
N GLN A 103 -11.92 -12.18 23.32
CA GLN A 103 -11.03 -11.18 23.92
C GLN A 103 -9.58 -11.34 23.45
N LYS A 104 -9.11 -12.58 23.30
CA LYS A 104 -7.78 -12.88 22.74
C LYS A 104 -7.63 -12.32 21.33
N PHE A 105 -8.64 -12.49 20.47
CA PHE A 105 -8.62 -11.96 19.10
C PHE A 105 -8.55 -10.42 19.11
N LEU A 106 -9.42 -9.76 19.89
CA LEU A 106 -9.42 -8.30 20.01
C LEU A 106 -8.06 -7.76 20.47
N TYR A 107 -7.49 -8.40 21.48
CA TYR A 107 -6.19 -8.03 22.03
C TYR A 107 -5.09 -8.21 21.00
N CYS A 108 -5.02 -9.36 20.32
CA CYS A 108 -3.96 -9.65 19.35
C CYS A 108 -4.07 -8.82 18.06
N ALA A 109 -5.27 -8.52 17.60
CA ALA A 109 -5.50 -7.62 16.48
C ALA A 109 -4.98 -6.22 16.78
N LEU A 110 -5.24 -5.71 17.99
CA LEU A 110 -4.74 -4.41 18.42
C LEU A 110 -3.22 -4.42 18.65
N LYS A 111 -2.69 -5.44 19.34
CA LYS A 111 -1.28 -5.54 19.72
C LYS A 111 -0.37 -5.68 18.48
N LEU A 112 -0.74 -6.55 17.53
CA LEU A 112 0.14 -6.90 16.40
C LEU A 112 -0.11 -6.08 15.14
N TYR A 113 -1.35 -5.63 14.92
CA TYR A 113 -1.74 -4.94 13.68
C TYR A 113 -2.20 -3.51 13.90
N TRP A 114 -2.27 -3.05 15.16
CA TRP A 114 -2.89 -1.78 15.54
C TRP A 114 -4.30 -1.61 14.98
N THR A 115 -4.93 -2.73 14.68
CA THR A 115 -6.28 -2.78 14.13
C THR A 115 -7.28 -2.94 15.25
N LYS A 116 -8.14 -1.95 15.40
CA LYS A 116 -9.28 -2.03 16.31
C LYS A 116 -10.40 -2.78 15.62
N VAL A 117 -11.07 -3.64 16.38
CA VAL A 117 -12.28 -4.33 15.96
C VAL A 117 -13.47 -3.64 16.64
N ASP A 118 -14.32 -3.00 15.86
CA ASP A 118 -15.48 -2.29 16.38
C ASP A 118 -16.78 -3.08 16.12
N ARG A 119 -17.62 -3.17 17.16
CA ARG A 119 -18.99 -3.69 17.02
C ARG A 119 -19.94 -2.53 16.78
N VAL A 120 -20.68 -2.59 15.69
CA VAL A 120 -21.58 -1.54 15.24
C VAL A 120 -22.93 -2.13 14.86
N LYS A 121 -23.99 -1.32 14.87
CA LYS A 121 -25.37 -1.77 14.64
C LYS A 121 -25.68 -1.88 13.13
N ILE A 122 -24.92 -2.72 12.39
CA ILE A 122 -25.06 -2.81 10.93
C ILE A 122 -26.48 -3.23 10.55
N HIS A 123 -26.96 -4.32 11.18
CA HIS A 123 -28.31 -4.85 10.88
C HIS A 123 -29.42 -3.82 11.07
N ASN A 124 -29.31 -2.96 12.09
CA ASN A 124 -30.38 -2.03 12.46
C ASN A 124 -30.27 -0.65 11.80
N ALA A 125 -29.05 -0.22 11.48
CA ALA A 125 -28.79 1.13 10.98
C ALA A 125 -27.58 1.14 9.99
N PRO A 126 -27.67 0.43 8.86
CA PRO A 126 -26.53 0.30 7.94
C PRO A 126 -26.06 1.66 7.39
N GLU A 127 -26.96 2.57 7.07
CA GLU A 127 -26.58 3.88 6.54
C GLU A 127 -25.85 4.76 7.56
N GLU A 128 -26.26 4.72 8.83
CA GLU A 128 -25.55 5.45 9.90
C GLU A 128 -24.14 4.87 10.11
N VAL A 129 -24.01 3.53 10.06
CA VAL A 129 -22.73 2.84 10.16
C VAL A 129 -21.84 3.19 8.98
N ARG A 130 -22.37 3.23 7.76
CA ARG A 130 -21.65 3.65 6.57
C ARG A 130 -21.05 5.05 6.74
N GLN A 131 -21.85 6.00 7.19
CA GLN A 131 -21.41 7.38 7.44
C GLN A 131 -20.34 7.45 8.54
N LEU A 132 -20.48 6.66 9.61
CA LEU A 132 -19.48 6.56 10.67
C LEU A 132 -18.14 6.03 10.14
N ILE A 133 -18.17 5.02 9.26
CA ILE A 133 -16.98 4.45 8.65
C ILE A 133 -16.32 5.46 7.71
N ASN A 134 -17.11 6.19 6.90
CA ASN A 134 -16.59 7.23 6.01
C ASN A 134 -15.94 8.37 6.81
N LEU A 135 -16.56 8.84 7.87
CA LEU A 135 -15.97 9.84 8.75
C LEU A 135 -14.67 9.35 9.40
N TRP A 136 -14.63 8.09 9.82
CA TRP A 136 -13.40 7.50 10.36
C TRP A 136 -12.28 7.49 9.30
N ALA A 137 -12.57 7.11 8.07
CA ALA A 137 -11.61 7.11 6.97
C ALA A 137 -11.10 8.53 6.66
N GLU A 138 -12.01 9.50 6.58
CA GLU A 138 -11.68 10.92 6.36
C GLU A 138 -10.72 11.44 7.44
N VAL A 139 -11.00 11.19 8.70
CA VAL A 139 -10.14 11.63 9.81
C VAL A 139 -8.76 10.99 9.73
N HIS A 140 -8.67 9.68 9.46
CA HIS A 140 -7.40 8.97 9.45
C HIS A 140 -6.56 9.19 8.19
N THR A 141 -7.17 9.70 7.12
CA THR A 141 -6.49 10.05 5.87
C THR A 141 -6.36 11.56 5.67
N GLN A 142 -6.48 12.35 6.74
CA GLN A 142 -6.35 13.81 6.72
C GLN A 142 -7.31 14.50 5.73
N GLY A 143 -8.53 13.99 5.61
CA GLY A 143 -9.54 14.52 4.72
C GLY A 143 -9.40 14.10 3.24
N LYS A 144 -8.49 13.18 2.94
CA LYS A 144 -8.23 12.76 1.55
C LYS A 144 -9.20 11.69 1.04
N ILE A 145 -9.67 10.81 1.92
CA ILE A 145 -10.65 9.77 1.57
C ILE A 145 -11.95 10.07 2.32
N LYS A 146 -12.94 10.61 1.62
CA LYS A 146 -14.23 11.02 2.23
C LYS A 146 -15.31 9.95 2.08
N ASP A 147 -15.36 9.29 0.94
CA ASP A 147 -16.39 8.32 0.59
C ASP A 147 -15.79 6.92 0.39
N LEU A 148 -15.19 6.36 1.47
CA LEU A 148 -14.65 5.00 1.46
C LEU A 148 -15.71 3.97 1.06
N LEU A 149 -16.92 4.14 1.55
CA LEU A 149 -18.09 3.30 1.28
C LEU A 149 -19.15 4.12 0.56
N PRO A 150 -19.44 3.84 -0.71
CA PRO A 150 -20.51 4.47 -1.46
C PRO A 150 -21.89 4.21 -0.84
N LYS A 151 -22.87 5.06 -1.16
CA LYS A 151 -24.24 4.87 -0.70
C LYS A 151 -24.79 3.52 -1.17
N GLY A 152 -25.35 2.76 -0.23
CA GLY A 152 -25.90 1.43 -0.49
C GLY A 152 -24.87 0.30 -0.58
N SER A 153 -23.60 0.55 -0.27
CA SER A 153 -22.56 -0.48 -0.27
C SER A 153 -22.69 -1.48 0.89
N ILE A 154 -23.35 -1.10 1.97
CA ILE A 154 -23.66 -1.99 3.09
C ILE A 154 -25.16 -2.01 3.36
N ASP A 155 -25.65 -3.14 3.83
CA ASP A 155 -27.06 -3.40 4.10
C ASP A 155 -27.26 -4.16 5.41
N CYS A 156 -28.50 -4.52 5.71
CA CYS A 156 -28.85 -5.27 6.91
C CYS A 156 -28.32 -6.74 6.93
N LEU A 157 -27.80 -7.25 5.83
CA LEU A 157 -27.21 -8.60 5.73
C LEU A 157 -25.68 -8.56 5.94
N THR A 158 -25.09 -7.39 5.94
CA THR A 158 -23.65 -7.21 6.15
C THR A 158 -23.27 -7.60 7.59
N GLN A 159 -22.42 -8.60 7.74
CA GLN A 159 -22.01 -9.13 9.05
C GLN A 159 -20.65 -8.59 9.49
N LEU A 160 -19.65 -8.72 8.60
CA LEU A 160 -18.26 -8.39 8.90
C LEU A 160 -17.68 -7.61 7.71
N LEU A 161 -17.05 -6.47 8.01
CA LEU A 161 -16.50 -5.57 7.01
C LEU A 161 -15.06 -5.21 7.40
N GLN A 162 -14.12 -5.53 6.53
CA GLN A 162 -12.74 -5.08 6.66
C GLN A 162 -12.53 -3.86 5.76
N VAL A 163 -12.02 -2.78 6.34
CA VAL A 163 -11.70 -1.56 5.60
C VAL A 163 -10.23 -1.21 5.78
N ASN A 164 -9.63 -0.83 4.67
CA ASN A 164 -8.28 -0.29 4.61
C ASN A 164 -8.31 1.03 3.85
N ALA A 165 -7.70 2.07 4.41
CA ALA A 165 -7.53 3.35 3.77
C ALA A 165 -6.05 3.74 3.81
N LEU A 166 -5.46 3.99 2.64
CA LEU A 166 -4.07 4.39 2.50
C LEU A 166 -4.00 5.77 1.85
N TYR A 167 -3.32 6.69 2.50
CA TYR A 167 -2.92 7.96 1.90
C TYR A 167 -1.41 8.11 1.95
N PHE A 168 -0.82 8.42 0.82
CA PHE A 168 0.61 8.68 0.70
C PHE A 168 0.89 9.97 -0.06
N LYS A 169 1.73 10.81 0.53
CA LYS A 169 2.36 11.96 -0.10
C LYS A 169 3.79 12.09 0.42
N GLY A 170 4.79 11.98 -0.47
CA GLY A 170 6.20 12.11 -0.13
C GLY A 170 6.77 13.47 -0.53
N GLN A 171 7.72 13.97 0.23
CA GLN A 171 8.60 15.05 -0.15
C GLN A 171 9.88 14.46 -0.75
N TRP A 172 10.25 14.88 -1.95
CA TRP A 172 11.50 14.43 -2.57
C TRP A 172 12.73 14.81 -1.73
N GLU A 173 13.80 14.06 -1.82
CA GLU A 173 15.09 14.49 -1.25
C GLU A 173 15.49 15.88 -1.77
N VAL A 174 15.33 16.09 -3.07
CA VAL A 174 15.48 17.39 -3.71
C VAL A 174 14.24 17.65 -4.57
N LYS A 175 13.54 18.75 -4.33
CA LYS A 175 12.32 19.15 -5.01
C LYS A 175 12.49 19.27 -6.53
N PHE A 176 11.42 19.11 -7.26
CA PHE A 176 11.30 19.59 -8.63
C PHE A 176 10.95 21.07 -8.59
N ASN A 177 11.61 21.90 -9.44
CA ASN A 177 11.24 23.32 -9.52
C ASN A 177 9.94 23.45 -10.33
N LYS A 178 8.92 24.07 -9.69
CA LYS A 178 7.61 24.29 -10.32
C LYS A 178 7.68 25.13 -11.60
N GLU A 179 8.68 26.00 -11.73
CA GLU A 179 8.91 26.80 -12.93
C GLU A 179 9.30 25.96 -14.15
N PHE A 180 9.85 24.75 -13.92
CA PHE A 180 10.24 23.82 -14.97
C PHE A 180 9.18 22.73 -15.21
N THR A 181 8.06 22.75 -14.47
CA THR A 181 6.93 21.91 -14.78
C THR A 181 6.19 22.48 -15.98
N GLN A 182 6.09 21.69 -17.04
CA GLN A 182 5.49 22.11 -18.30
C GLN A 182 4.47 21.10 -18.78
N GLU A 183 3.47 21.60 -19.52
CA GLU A 183 2.56 20.74 -20.23
C GLU A 183 3.29 20.02 -21.37
N GLY A 184 3.12 18.71 -21.43
CA GLY A 184 3.74 17.88 -22.46
C GLY A 184 2.87 16.70 -22.84
N PRO A 185 3.18 16.03 -23.97
CA PRO A 185 2.40 14.89 -24.43
C PRO A 185 2.67 13.65 -23.58
N PHE A 186 1.58 12.96 -23.25
CA PHE A 186 1.61 11.61 -22.69
C PHE A 186 0.94 10.66 -23.70
N PHE A 187 1.69 9.73 -24.22
CA PHE A 187 1.27 8.81 -25.27
C PHE A 187 0.53 7.62 -24.65
N LEU A 188 -0.77 7.57 -24.84
CA LEU A 188 -1.60 6.44 -24.36
C LEU A 188 -1.30 5.15 -25.16
N ASN A 189 -0.97 5.32 -26.42
CA ASN A 189 -0.51 4.32 -27.37
C ASN A 189 0.22 5.01 -28.55
N GLU A 190 0.55 4.26 -29.61
CA GLU A 190 1.26 4.79 -30.78
C GLU A 190 0.50 5.89 -31.56
N LYS A 191 -0.82 6.04 -31.35
CA LYS A 191 -1.68 6.97 -32.12
C LYS A 191 -2.28 8.08 -31.26
N ASP A 192 -2.55 7.78 -30.01
CA ASP A 192 -3.30 8.66 -29.13
C ASP A 192 -2.38 9.22 -28.04
N CYS A 193 -2.48 10.51 -27.81
CA CYS A 193 -1.79 11.20 -26.72
C CYS A 193 -2.74 12.17 -26.00
N THR A 194 -2.39 12.50 -24.77
CA THR A 194 -3.08 13.50 -23.96
C THR A 194 -2.04 14.42 -23.32
N ALA A 195 -2.47 15.60 -22.87
CA ALA A 195 -1.57 16.51 -22.18
C ALA A 195 -1.45 16.16 -20.70
N VAL A 196 -0.23 16.23 -20.17
CA VAL A 196 0.06 16.10 -18.74
C VAL A 196 1.03 17.17 -18.28
N GLN A 197 1.04 17.48 -16.99
CA GLN A 197 2.08 18.33 -16.42
C GLN A 197 3.30 17.46 -16.14
N LEU A 198 4.39 17.68 -16.88
CA LEU A 198 5.67 17.00 -16.71
C LEU A 198 6.59 17.83 -15.82
N MET A 199 6.97 17.26 -14.69
CA MET A 199 7.95 17.83 -13.78
C MET A 199 9.36 17.52 -14.30
N TYR A 200 10.21 18.52 -14.37
CA TYR A 200 11.58 18.39 -14.86
C TYR A 200 12.60 18.62 -13.76
N ARG A 201 13.62 17.75 -13.73
CA ARG A 201 14.83 17.99 -12.94
C ARG A 201 16.02 17.23 -13.52
N LYS A 202 17.17 17.92 -13.62
CA LYS A 202 18.47 17.31 -13.87
C LYS A 202 19.18 17.03 -12.55
N GLY A 203 19.73 15.85 -12.35
CA GLY A 203 20.40 15.47 -11.12
C GLY A 203 21.01 14.08 -11.14
N GLN A 204 21.56 13.69 -10.01
CA GLN A 204 22.12 12.34 -9.81
C GLN A 204 21.02 11.40 -9.35
N TYR A 205 20.77 10.34 -10.13
CA TYR A 205 19.77 9.33 -9.84
C TYR A 205 20.32 7.93 -10.04
N ARG A 206 19.79 6.99 -9.27
CA ARG A 206 20.05 5.58 -9.50
C ARG A 206 19.13 5.10 -10.62
N THR A 207 19.72 4.68 -11.72
CA THR A 207 18.98 4.19 -12.89
C THR A 207 19.68 2.98 -13.50
N GLY A 208 18.89 2.13 -14.14
CA GLY A 208 19.34 0.91 -14.78
C GLY A 208 18.42 0.49 -15.90
N LYS A 209 18.76 -0.63 -16.52
CA LYS A 209 17.99 -1.27 -17.56
C LYS A 209 17.86 -2.75 -17.25
N ILE A 210 16.66 -3.27 -17.35
CA ILE A 210 16.41 -4.70 -17.18
C ILE A 210 16.67 -5.36 -18.53
N GLU A 211 17.66 -6.25 -18.55
CA GLU A 211 17.96 -7.06 -19.73
C GLU A 211 16.90 -8.16 -19.82
N GLY A 212 16.23 -8.28 -20.94
CA GLY A 212 15.17 -9.27 -21.17
C GLY A 212 13.83 -8.65 -21.53
N CYS A 213 13.34 -7.71 -20.75
CA CYS A 213 12.04 -7.04 -21.02
C CYS A 213 12.17 -5.59 -21.53
N ASP A 214 13.38 -5.10 -21.81
CA ASP A 214 13.66 -3.74 -22.34
C ASP A 214 12.98 -2.61 -21.52
N VAL A 215 13.05 -2.72 -20.20
CA VAL A 215 12.48 -1.77 -19.24
C VAL A 215 13.59 -0.91 -18.65
N GLN A 216 13.37 0.39 -18.59
CA GLN A 216 14.20 1.32 -17.83
C GLN A 216 13.68 1.46 -16.40
N VAL A 217 14.59 1.49 -15.43
CA VAL A 217 14.26 1.70 -14.02
C VAL A 217 14.90 2.98 -13.54
N LEU A 218 14.12 3.78 -12.82
CA LEU A 218 14.56 5.00 -12.16
C LEU A 218 14.17 4.93 -10.68
N GLU A 219 15.12 5.19 -9.79
CA GLU A 219 14.87 5.39 -8.37
C GLU A 219 14.94 6.88 -8.04
N ILE A 220 13.89 7.43 -7.43
CA ILE A 220 13.81 8.79 -6.93
C ILE A 220 13.62 8.73 -5.41
N PRO A 221 14.62 9.12 -4.61
CA PRO A 221 14.52 9.07 -3.16
C PRO A 221 13.62 10.18 -2.61
N TYR A 222 12.82 9.83 -1.62
CA TYR A 222 12.16 10.80 -0.77
C TYR A 222 13.13 11.31 0.31
N ARG A 223 12.77 12.42 0.92
CA ARG A 223 13.52 13.05 1.99
C ARG A 223 13.78 12.06 3.13
N ASN A 224 14.97 12.12 3.73
CA ASN A 224 15.50 11.20 4.73
C ASN A 224 15.85 9.77 4.21
N HIS A 225 15.66 9.49 2.93
CA HIS A 225 15.98 8.20 2.29
C HIS A 225 15.27 6.96 2.88
N ASP A 226 14.23 7.16 3.70
CA ASP A 226 13.44 6.03 4.24
C ASP A 226 12.62 5.35 3.14
N LEU A 227 12.13 6.14 2.21
CA LEU A 227 11.32 5.72 1.08
C LEU A 227 11.95 6.15 -0.25
N SER A 228 11.68 5.38 -1.30
CA SER A 228 11.97 5.76 -2.68
C SER A 228 10.80 5.41 -3.60
N LEU A 229 10.56 6.29 -4.58
CA LEU A 229 9.73 5.96 -5.72
C LEU A 229 10.59 5.26 -6.78
N PHE A 230 10.12 4.14 -7.26
CA PHE A 230 10.67 3.45 -8.41
C PHE A 230 9.70 3.58 -9.58
N ILE A 231 10.22 3.91 -10.74
CA ILE A 231 9.47 3.94 -12.00
C ILE A 231 10.08 2.91 -12.93
N LEU A 232 9.25 1.98 -13.40
CA LEU A 232 9.57 0.97 -14.39
C LEU A 232 8.90 1.40 -15.69
N LEU A 233 9.72 1.87 -16.63
CA LEU A 233 9.26 2.44 -17.88
C LEU A 233 9.61 1.48 -19.02
N PRO A 234 8.61 0.85 -19.68
CA PRO A 234 8.82 0.11 -20.92
C PRO A 234 9.46 0.99 -21.98
N ARG A 235 10.19 0.43 -22.91
CA ARG A 235 10.87 1.22 -23.94
C ARG A 235 9.94 1.92 -24.92
N ASN A 236 8.74 1.41 -25.08
CA ASN A 236 7.76 1.93 -26.03
C ASN A 236 6.36 1.98 -25.41
N CYS A 237 5.47 2.74 -26.03
CA CYS A 237 4.10 2.96 -25.56
C CYS A 237 3.09 1.87 -26.00
N LYS A 238 3.57 0.70 -26.44
CA LYS A 238 2.68 -0.38 -26.84
C LYS A 238 2.02 -1.02 -25.61
N PRO A 239 0.72 -1.30 -25.66
CA PRO A 239 0.02 -1.95 -24.55
C PRO A 239 0.62 -3.32 -24.16
N GLU A 240 1.17 -4.04 -25.15
CA GLU A 240 1.83 -5.33 -24.96
C GLU A 240 3.05 -5.21 -24.06
N SER A 241 3.87 -4.16 -24.25
CA SER A 241 5.08 -3.96 -23.45
C SER A 241 4.80 -3.67 -21.97
N LEU A 242 3.66 -3.03 -21.66
CA LEU A 242 3.22 -2.87 -20.28
C LEU A 242 2.74 -4.20 -19.70
N ARG A 243 2.02 -5.02 -20.47
CA ARG A 243 1.56 -6.35 -20.03
C ARG A 243 2.75 -7.29 -19.80
N GLU A 244 3.71 -7.33 -20.71
CA GLU A 244 4.95 -8.11 -20.53
C GLU A 244 5.67 -7.72 -19.22
N LEU A 245 5.75 -6.41 -18.94
CA LEU A 245 6.29 -5.93 -17.67
C LEU A 245 5.45 -6.39 -16.46
N GLU A 246 4.12 -6.35 -16.57
CA GLU A 246 3.22 -6.78 -15.49
C GLU A 246 3.34 -8.29 -15.21
N ASP A 247 3.47 -9.11 -16.25
CA ASP A 247 3.62 -10.57 -16.14
C ASP A 247 4.96 -10.97 -15.47
N GLU A 248 6.01 -10.20 -15.70
CA GLU A 248 7.33 -10.44 -15.11
C GLU A 248 7.55 -9.73 -13.76
N LEU A 249 6.59 -8.92 -13.30
CA LEU A 249 6.78 -8.03 -12.15
C LEU A 249 7.12 -8.78 -10.85
N ASP A 250 6.61 -9.99 -10.67
CA ASP A 250 6.88 -10.81 -9.49
C ASP A 250 8.37 -11.18 -9.36
N ASP A 251 9.03 -11.44 -10.47
CA ASP A 251 10.46 -11.75 -10.52
C ASP A 251 11.32 -10.49 -10.46
N LEU A 252 10.77 -9.39 -10.99
CA LEU A 252 11.47 -8.12 -11.12
C LEU A 252 11.53 -7.30 -9.81
N LEU A 253 10.66 -7.55 -8.82
CA LEU A 253 10.64 -6.81 -7.57
C LEU A 253 11.69 -7.27 -6.53
N LEU A 254 12.55 -8.23 -6.87
CA LEU A 254 13.36 -8.94 -5.87
C LEU A 254 14.66 -8.24 -5.47
N ASP A 255 15.46 -7.69 -6.35
CA ASP A 255 16.67 -6.93 -5.98
C ASP A 255 17.20 -6.07 -7.15
N TRP A 256 17.07 -4.76 -7.03
CA TRP A 256 17.58 -3.81 -8.01
C TRP A 256 18.98 -3.28 -7.71
N SER A 257 19.55 -3.61 -6.55
CA SER A 257 20.79 -2.99 -6.06
C SER A 257 21.98 -3.22 -7.01
N CYS A 258 22.01 -4.37 -7.68
CA CYS A 258 23.08 -4.71 -8.62
C CYS A 258 22.91 -4.07 -10.01
N ILE A 259 21.69 -3.71 -10.42
CA ILE A 259 21.38 -3.16 -11.74
C ILE A 259 21.45 -1.64 -11.75
N LEU A 260 21.02 -0.99 -10.66
CA LEU A 260 20.95 0.46 -10.58
C LEU A 260 22.32 1.08 -10.31
N LYS A 261 22.72 1.99 -11.17
CA LYS A 261 23.95 2.79 -11.05
C LYS A 261 23.62 4.25 -10.93
N LEU A 262 24.34 4.96 -10.06
CA LEU A 262 24.24 6.40 -9.94
C LEU A 262 24.76 7.07 -11.21
N LYS A 263 23.93 7.88 -11.85
CA LYS A 263 24.25 8.62 -13.08
C LYS A 263 23.60 9.98 -13.05
N GLU A 264 24.18 10.93 -13.77
CA GLU A 264 23.50 12.18 -14.08
C GLU A 264 22.40 11.90 -15.13
N VAL A 265 21.17 12.28 -14.80
CA VAL A 265 19.99 12.03 -15.63
C VAL A 265 19.11 13.28 -15.67
N GLU A 266 18.57 13.59 -16.81
CA GLU A 266 17.45 14.54 -16.96
C GLU A 266 16.15 13.76 -16.80
N VAL A 267 15.41 14.03 -15.74
CA VAL A 267 14.19 13.33 -15.39
C VAL A 267 12.99 14.18 -15.74
N LEU A 268 12.07 13.62 -16.55
CA LEU A 268 10.75 14.16 -16.82
C LEU A 268 9.71 13.11 -16.41
N ILE A 269 8.92 13.42 -15.40
CA ILE A 269 7.84 12.53 -14.91
C ILE A 269 6.55 13.31 -14.78
N PRO A 270 5.40 12.69 -15.02
CA PRO A 270 4.12 13.37 -14.84
C PRO A 270 3.87 13.70 -13.37
N LYS A 271 3.25 14.84 -13.12
CA LYS A 271 2.58 15.16 -11.87
C LYS A 271 1.21 14.50 -11.88
N PHE A 272 0.90 13.72 -10.84
CA PHE A 272 -0.38 13.01 -10.78
C PHE A 272 -0.87 12.77 -9.36
N SER A 273 -2.16 12.60 -9.25
CA SER A 273 -2.81 12.04 -8.08
C SER A 273 -3.66 10.87 -8.52
N ILE A 274 -3.52 9.74 -7.86
CA ILE A 274 -4.33 8.55 -8.14
C ILE A 274 -5.16 8.25 -6.90
N GLU A 275 -6.47 8.16 -7.11
CA GLU A 275 -7.42 7.70 -6.12
C GLU A 275 -8.08 6.42 -6.63
N LYS A 276 -8.02 5.35 -5.83
CA LYS A 276 -8.58 4.06 -6.22
C LYS A 276 -9.24 3.36 -5.05
N CYS A 277 -10.48 2.98 -5.25
CA CYS A 277 -11.23 2.12 -4.35
C CYS A 277 -11.38 0.74 -4.99
N LEU A 278 -11.02 -0.29 -4.25
CA LEU A 278 -11.08 -1.69 -4.67
C LEU A 278 -11.91 -2.48 -3.66
N ASP A 279 -12.89 -3.23 -4.14
CA ASP A 279 -13.43 -4.37 -3.40
C ASP A 279 -12.55 -5.58 -3.69
N ALA A 280 -11.79 -6.01 -2.71
CA ALA A 280 -10.86 -7.12 -2.89
C ALA A 280 -11.56 -8.45 -3.23
N ASN A 281 -12.84 -8.59 -2.88
CA ASN A 281 -13.63 -9.77 -3.23
C ASN A 281 -13.77 -9.96 -4.74
N ALA A 282 -13.69 -8.89 -5.51
CA ALA A 282 -13.77 -8.93 -6.98
C ALA A 282 -12.48 -9.43 -7.65
N TYR A 283 -11.35 -9.42 -6.92
CA TYR A 283 -10.02 -9.65 -7.47
C TYR A 283 -9.28 -10.83 -6.87
N LEU A 284 -9.69 -11.27 -5.67
CA LEU A 284 -9.06 -12.35 -4.93
C LEU A 284 -10.04 -13.47 -4.70
N ASP A 285 -9.61 -14.73 -4.83
CA ASP A 285 -10.40 -15.85 -4.33
C ASP A 285 -10.39 -15.84 -2.80
N MET A 286 -11.36 -15.17 -2.24
CA MET A 286 -11.57 -15.07 -0.79
C MET A 286 -12.68 -15.98 -0.30
N SER A 287 -13.07 -16.97 -1.06
CA SER A 287 -14.18 -17.88 -0.71
C SER A 287 -14.04 -18.52 0.67
N ALA A 288 -12.82 -18.75 1.14
CA ALA A 288 -12.54 -19.22 2.50
C ALA A 288 -12.94 -18.24 3.60
N LEU A 289 -13.17 -16.97 3.28
CA LEU A 289 -13.57 -15.92 4.23
C LEU A 289 -14.98 -15.39 3.94
N THR A 290 -15.39 -15.38 2.67
CA THR A 290 -16.63 -14.73 2.22
C THR A 290 -17.79 -15.70 2.01
N ASP A 291 -17.52 -16.99 1.74
CA ASP A 291 -18.56 -18.01 1.62
C ASP A 291 -19.01 -18.47 3.01
N PRO A 292 -20.28 -18.22 3.43
CA PRO A 292 -20.76 -18.62 4.75
C PRO A 292 -20.65 -20.10 5.08
N GLN A 293 -20.56 -20.95 4.05
CA GLN A 293 -20.42 -22.41 4.20
C GLN A 293 -18.95 -22.85 4.40
N LYS A 294 -17.99 -22.04 3.97
CA LYS A 294 -16.56 -22.34 4.04
C LYS A 294 -15.82 -21.48 5.09
N ALA A 295 -16.37 -20.29 5.38
CA ALA A 295 -15.75 -19.34 6.28
C ALA A 295 -15.62 -19.91 7.69
N ASN A 296 -14.42 -19.78 8.28
CA ASN A 296 -14.15 -20.24 9.62
C ASN A 296 -13.52 -19.15 10.47
N PHE A 297 -14.34 -18.43 11.20
CA PHE A 297 -13.96 -17.39 12.15
C PHE A 297 -13.93 -17.86 13.62
N SER A 298 -13.88 -19.18 13.89
CA SER A 298 -13.90 -19.73 15.26
C SER A 298 -12.76 -19.27 16.16
N ARG A 299 -11.67 -18.74 15.59
CA ARG A 299 -10.57 -18.13 16.35
C ARG A 299 -10.79 -16.63 16.64
N ALA A 300 -11.76 -16.02 16.00
CA ALA A 300 -12.10 -14.60 16.16
C ALA A 300 -13.40 -14.41 16.96
N THR A 301 -14.36 -15.32 16.83
CA THR A 301 -15.68 -15.19 17.44
C THR A 301 -16.26 -16.54 17.85
N THR A 302 -17.14 -16.52 18.87
CA THR A 302 -17.97 -17.68 19.25
C THR A 302 -19.27 -17.75 18.44
N THR A 303 -19.62 -16.68 17.72
CA THR A 303 -20.80 -16.65 16.85
C THR A 303 -20.53 -17.53 15.61
N THR A 304 -21.45 -18.44 15.34
CA THR A 304 -21.36 -19.34 14.19
C THR A 304 -21.95 -18.70 12.93
N GLY A 305 -21.50 -19.15 11.75
CA GLY A 305 -22.01 -18.69 10.45
C GLY A 305 -21.59 -17.26 10.09
N VAL A 306 -20.53 -16.74 10.73
CA VAL A 306 -19.97 -15.44 10.39
C VAL A 306 -19.11 -15.56 9.13
N ALA A 307 -19.35 -14.68 8.17
CA ALA A 307 -18.55 -14.53 6.98
C ALA A 307 -18.16 -13.07 6.76
N LEU A 308 -17.03 -12.85 6.08
CA LEU A 308 -16.60 -11.52 5.64
C LEU A 308 -17.51 -11.07 4.49
N SER A 309 -18.27 -10.02 4.71
CA SER A 309 -19.19 -9.48 3.69
C SER A 309 -18.43 -8.68 2.64
N GLN A 310 -17.47 -7.84 3.07
CA GLN A 310 -16.67 -7.01 2.18
C GLN A 310 -15.26 -6.78 2.73
N LEU A 311 -14.29 -6.66 1.81
CA LEU A 311 -12.96 -6.15 2.08
C LEU A 311 -12.71 -4.98 1.13
N VAL A 312 -12.80 -3.76 1.67
CA VAL A 312 -12.64 -2.53 0.91
C VAL A 312 -11.26 -1.94 1.14
N HIS A 313 -10.55 -1.68 0.05
CA HIS A 313 -9.25 -1.02 0.05
C HIS A 313 -9.33 0.26 -0.77
N HIS A 314 -9.07 1.41 -0.13
CA HIS A 314 -9.08 2.71 -0.78
C HIS A 314 -7.70 3.36 -0.63
N THR A 315 -7.11 3.76 -1.74
CA THR A 315 -5.76 4.34 -1.77
C THR A 315 -5.77 5.67 -2.49
N VAL A 316 -5.09 6.65 -1.89
CA VAL A 316 -4.78 7.94 -2.53
C VAL A 316 -3.27 8.14 -2.50
N ILE A 317 -2.66 8.38 -3.66
CA ILE A 317 -1.24 8.67 -3.82
C ILE A 317 -1.09 9.99 -4.56
N GLU A 318 -0.34 10.91 -3.99
CA GLU A 318 -0.04 12.21 -4.60
C GLU A 318 1.45 12.30 -4.95
N ILE A 319 1.74 12.59 -6.21
CA ILE A 319 3.08 12.81 -6.76
C ILE A 319 3.12 14.24 -7.33
N ASP A 320 3.85 15.13 -6.67
CA ASP A 320 4.02 16.54 -7.04
C ASP A 320 5.47 17.00 -6.94
N GLU A 321 5.72 18.30 -7.05
CA GLU A 321 7.08 18.86 -7.07
C GLU A 321 7.69 19.03 -5.69
N GLU A 322 6.95 18.83 -4.61
CA GLU A 322 7.40 19.18 -3.26
C GLU A 322 8.56 18.31 -2.77
N GLY A 323 9.51 18.93 -2.12
CA GLY A 323 10.71 18.24 -1.60
C GLY A 323 11.63 19.16 -0.84
N GLY A 324 12.80 18.63 -0.47
CA GLY A 324 13.88 19.37 0.13
C GLY A 324 14.50 20.41 -0.80
N GLU A 325 15.15 21.41 -0.25
CA GLU A 325 15.94 22.36 -1.05
C GLU A 325 17.15 21.64 -1.66
N GLU A 326 17.55 22.09 -2.84
CA GLU A 326 18.78 21.61 -3.46
C GLU A 326 19.98 22.03 -2.59
N PRO A 327 20.87 21.11 -2.19
CA PRO A 327 22.06 21.49 -1.48
C PRO A 327 22.89 22.43 -2.37
N GLU A 328 23.43 23.50 -1.79
CA GLU A 328 24.33 24.39 -2.52
C GLU A 328 25.41 23.55 -3.17
N ALA A 329 25.50 23.62 -4.50
CA ALA A 329 26.45 22.82 -5.27
C ALA A 329 27.86 23.10 -4.75
N PRO A 330 28.63 22.08 -4.32
CA PRO A 330 30.04 22.30 -4.06
C PRO A 330 30.65 22.83 -5.35
N THR A 331 31.40 23.91 -5.25
CA THR A 331 32.13 24.49 -6.39
C THR A 331 33.09 23.42 -6.91
N CYS A 332 32.63 22.62 -7.86
CA CYS A 332 33.45 21.63 -8.53
C CYS A 332 34.44 22.34 -9.41
N HIS A 333 35.70 22.21 -9.08
CA HIS A 333 36.78 22.48 -10.03
C HIS A 333 36.60 21.55 -11.23
N HIS A 334 36.52 22.14 -12.41
CA HIS A 334 36.45 21.44 -13.68
C HIS A 334 37.68 20.55 -13.89
N ASP A 335 37.52 19.26 -13.56
CA ASP A 335 38.35 18.24 -14.17
C ASP A 335 37.66 17.83 -15.48
N THR A 336 38.31 18.13 -16.57
CA THR A 336 37.88 17.89 -17.95
C THR A 336 37.83 16.40 -18.29
N TYR A 337 36.73 15.74 -17.88
CA TYR A 337 36.33 14.49 -18.52
C TYR A 337 35.28 14.80 -19.60
N PRO A 338 35.30 14.10 -20.78
CA PRO A 338 34.28 14.31 -21.79
C PRO A 338 32.92 13.96 -21.17
N CYS A 339 32.13 15.00 -20.90
CA CYS A 339 30.77 14.86 -20.42
C CYS A 339 29.96 14.21 -21.54
N GLN A 340 29.63 12.96 -21.41
CA GLN A 340 28.54 12.38 -22.19
C GLN A 340 27.27 13.14 -21.76
N GLU A 341 26.56 13.69 -22.75
CA GLU A 341 25.26 14.32 -22.44
C GLU A 341 24.38 13.34 -21.66
N PRO A 342 23.79 13.78 -20.54
CA PRO A 342 22.93 12.93 -19.73
C PRO A 342 21.78 12.42 -20.60
N LYS A 343 21.58 11.10 -20.59
CA LYS A 343 20.45 10.52 -21.32
C LYS A 343 19.16 10.83 -20.53
N PRO A 344 18.14 11.42 -21.18
CA PRO A 344 16.90 11.74 -20.50
C PRO A 344 16.12 10.47 -20.13
N PHE A 345 15.49 10.50 -18.96
CA PHE A 345 14.45 9.55 -18.54
C PHE A 345 13.11 10.26 -18.65
N VAL A 346 12.31 9.91 -19.65
CA VAL A 346 11.06 10.61 -19.97
C VAL A 346 9.88 9.65 -19.80
N ALA A 347 9.18 9.74 -18.66
CA ALA A 347 8.00 8.93 -18.38
C ALA A 347 6.75 9.56 -19.03
N ASN A 348 6.69 9.54 -20.34
CA ASN A 348 5.63 10.13 -21.15
C ASN A 348 4.69 9.10 -21.81
N HIS A 349 4.66 7.88 -21.31
CA HIS A 349 3.77 6.80 -21.75
C HIS A 349 3.54 5.83 -20.56
N PRO A 350 2.62 4.87 -20.66
CA PRO A 350 2.27 4.00 -19.54
C PRO A 350 3.46 3.32 -18.87
N PHE A 351 3.48 3.39 -17.54
CA PHE A 351 4.54 2.83 -16.70
C PHE A 351 3.99 2.21 -15.42
N VAL A 352 4.77 1.33 -14.82
CA VAL A 352 4.54 0.83 -13.47
C VAL A 352 5.37 1.64 -12.49
N TYR A 353 4.83 1.92 -11.31
CA TYR A 353 5.57 2.56 -10.24
C TYR A 353 5.30 1.86 -8.91
N TYR A 354 6.26 1.96 -8.00
CA TYR A 354 6.05 1.53 -6.63
C TYR A 354 6.84 2.40 -5.65
N VAL A 355 6.34 2.45 -4.42
CA VAL A 355 7.01 3.09 -3.29
C VAL A 355 7.56 2.00 -2.40
N LEU A 356 8.88 2.00 -2.20
CA LEU A 356 9.60 1.03 -1.38
C LEU A 356 10.08 1.67 -0.08
N HIS A 357 9.80 1.02 1.04
CA HIS A 357 10.43 1.34 2.31
C HIS A 357 11.77 0.60 2.42
N LYS A 358 12.88 1.36 2.43
CA LYS A 358 14.23 0.79 2.28
C LYS A 358 14.67 -0.07 3.46
N ALA A 359 14.36 0.35 4.68
CA ALA A 359 14.83 -0.36 5.88
C ALA A 359 14.21 -1.76 6.01
N THR A 360 12.95 -1.92 5.61
CA THR A 360 12.23 -3.21 5.69
C THR A 360 12.12 -3.92 4.35
N GLN A 361 12.56 -3.29 3.26
CA GLN A 361 12.39 -3.79 1.88
C GLN A 361 10.92 -4.10 1.55
N SER A 362 10.01 -3.30 2.10
CA SER A 362 8.57 -3.50 1.98
C SER A 362 7.96 -2.55 0.98
N LEU A 363 7.07 -3.06 0.14
CA LEU A 363 6.26 -2.25 -0.75
C LEU A 363 5.19 -1.52 0.06
N VAL A 364 5.20 -0.19 0.00
CA VAL A 364 4.16 0.66 0.59
C VAL A 364 2.99 0.83 -0.37
N ALA A 365 3.31 1.01 -1.65
CA ALA A 365 2.32 1.13 -2.71
C ALA A 365 2.89 0.60 -4.02
N LEU A 366 2.03 0.03 -4.85
CA LEU A 366 2.35 -0.42 -6.20
C LEU A 366 1.19 0.00 -7.12
N GLY A 367 1.52 0.54 -8.27
CA GLY A 367 0.50 0.98 -9.21
C GLY A 367 1.02 1.13 -10.63
N LYS A 368 0.12 1.38 -11.56
CA LYS A 368 0.42 1.74 -12.93
C LYS A 368 -0.22 3.07 -13.30
N PHE A 369 0.50 3.87 -14.04
CA PHE A 369 0.01 5.12 -14.60
C PHE A 369 -0.19 4.92 -16.10
N ILE A 370 -1.46 4.85 -16.53
CA ILE A 370 -1.84 4.58 -17.94
C ILE A 370 -2.33 5.84 -18.60
N LYS A 371 -3.07 6.68 -17.86
CA LYS A 371 -3.60 7.94 -18.34
C LYS A 371 -3.82 8.89 -17.15
N PRO A 372 -3.77 10.20 -17.38
CA PRO A 372 -4.20 11.15 -16.35
C PRO A 372 -5.67 10.90 -16.01
N GLU A 373 -5.99 10.91 -14.73
CA GLU A 373 -7.39 10.91 -14.29
C GLU A 373 -7.99 12.29 -14.56
N GLU A 374 -9.12 12.34 -15.24
CA GLU A 374 -9.90 13.55 -15.33
C GLU A 374 -10.39 13.90 -13.92
N ARG A 375 -9.96 15.05 -13.40
CA ARG A 375 -10.55 15.58 -12.18
C ARG A 375 -12.00 15.92 -12.53
N VAL A 376 -12.91 15.11 -12.01
CA VAL A 376 -14.31 15.52 -11.94
C VAL A 376 -14.37 16.60 -10.88
N ASP A 377 -14.35 17.86 -11.30
CA ASP A 377 -14.64 18.98 -10.42
C ASP A 377 -16.10 18.82 -9.99
N VAL A 378 -16.29 18.26 -8.80
CA VAL A 378 -17.60 18.23 -8.15
C VAL A 378 -17.84 19.64 -7.63
N HIS A 379 -18.62 20.40 -8.40
CA HIS A 379 -19.17 21.69 -8.00
C HIS A 379 -20.22 21.54 -6.90
#